data_2f370c7947d6315d30234c1bab06e108
#
_entry.id   2f370c7947d6315d30234c1bab06e108
#
_cell.length_a   1.000
_cell.length_b   1.000
_cell.length_c   1.000
_cell.angle_alpha   90.00
_cell.angle_beta   90.00
_cell.angle_gamma   90.00
#
_symmetry.space_group_name_H-M   'P 1'
#
loop_
_entity.id
_entity.type
_entity.pdbx_description
1 polymer ?
#
loop_
_entity_poly.entity_id
_entity_poly.type
_entity_poly.pdbx_seq_one_letter_code
_entity_poly.pdbx_strand_id
1 'polypeptide(L)'
;FLLNGMHIKMNGVCLHHDAGCLGSAVPEHAWARRLQLLKEMGCNAIRTSHNPPAPEFLDLCDKMGFLVMDEIFDEWVEKKGQVGFGYHIYFEEWWKSDLLSMIHRDRNHPSVVIWSAGNEVPDQVVETGSEVMRKLAETFHKEDPTRPVTQANDRIAAGDGPAILPFLQLQDIVGYNYVDRWNERRELYYSVDRH
;
A
#
# COMPACT_ATOMS: atom_id res chain seq x y z
N PHE A 1 13.84 -3.56 7.80
CA PHE A 1 13.71 -4.57 6.74
C PHE A 1 15.04 -5.26 6.49
N LEU A 2 15.01 -6.59 6.40
CA LEU A 2 16.20 -7.39 6.11
C LEU A 2 16.05 -8.03 4.72
N LEU A 3 17.00 -7.78 3.84
CA LEU A 3 17.09 -8.45 2.55
C LEU A 3 18.33 -9.36 2.56
N ASN A 4 18.11 -10.67 2.44
CA ASN A 4 19.17 -11.67 2.51
C ASN A 4 20.08 -11.53 3.77
N GLY A 5 19.46 -11.22 4.91
CA GLY A 5 20.16 -11.05 6.20
C GLY A 5 20.84 -9.68 6.39
N MET A 6 20.82 -8.80 5.40
CA MET A 6 21.36 -7.45 5.52
C MET A 6 20.26 -6.42 5.78
N HIS A 7 20.52 -5.52 6.73
CA HIS A 7 19.60 -4.41 6.99
C HIS A 7 19.61 -3.42 5.80
N ILE A 8 18.44 -3.20 5.22
CA ILE A 8 18.23 -2.25 4.13
C ILE A 8 17.21 -1.20 4.55
N LYS A 9 17.52 0.06 4.33
CA LYS A 9 16.57 1.15 4.40
C LYS A 9 15.89 1.31 3.03
N MET A 10 14.56 1.28 3.02
CA MET A 10 13.79 1.58 1.83
C MET A 10 13.72 3.10 1.65
N ASN A 11 14.42 3.61 0.64
CA ASN A 11 14.36 5.00 0.20
C ASN A 11 13.56 5.02 -1.11
N GLY A 12 12.30 5.37 -1.04
CA GLY A 12 11.39 5.21 -2.17
C GLY A 12 10.46 6.37 -2.38
N VAL A 13 9.65 6.22 -3.41
CA VAL A 13 8.61 7.18 -3.81
C VAL A 13 7.28 6.48 -4.00
N CYS A 14 6.19 7.24 -3.87
CA CYS A 14 4.89 6.83 -4.37
C CYS A 14 4.84 7.13 -5.87
N LEU A 15 4.37 6.18 -6.66
CA LEU A 15 4.30 6.31 -8.11
C LEU A 15 2.91 5.95 -8.60
N HIS A 16 2.20 6.95 -9.10
CA HIS A 16 0.87 6.77 -9.70
C HIS A 16 0.96 6.15 -11.09
N HIS A 17 -0.03 5.34 -11.42
CA HIS A 17 -0.11 4.62 -12.69
C HIS A 17 -0.71 5.50 -13.80
N ASP A 18 0.01 6.56 -14.15
CA ASP A 18 -0.34 7.46 -15.24
C ASP A 18 0.90 8.04 -15.94
N ALA A 19 0.72 8.62 -17.11
CA ALA A 19 1.75 9.33 -17.87
C ALA A 19 1.18 10.56 -18.57
N GLY A 20 0.53 11.45 -17.82
CA GLY A 20 -0.01 12.70 -18.32
C GLY A 20 -1.04 12.46 -19.43
N CYS A 21 -0.78 12.95 -20.63
CA CYS A 21 -1.71 12.82 -21.77
C CYS A 21 -1.97 11.37 -22.24
N LEU A 22 -1.14 10.42 -21.82
CA LEU A 22 -1.33 8.98 -22.11
C LEU A 22 -2.29 8.31 -21.13
N GLY A 23 -2.67 8.99 -20.04
CA GLY A 23 -3.46 8.37 -18.97
C GLY A 23 -2.76 7.13 -18.41
N SER A 24 -3.52 6.07 -18.13
CA SER A 24 -3.00 4.82 -17.58
C SER A 24 -2.41 3.85 -18.62
N ALA A 25 -2.54 4.15 -19.92
CA ALA A 25 -1.94 3.37 -20.99
C ALA A 25 -0.44 3.72 -21.16
N VAL A 26 0.36 3.46 -20.14
CA VAL A 26 1.76 3.84 -20.08
C VAL A 26 2.62 2.78 -20.78
N PRO A 27 3.33 3.13 -21.88
CA PRO A 27 4.22 2.19 -22.54
C PRO A 27 5.40 1.77 -21.66
N GLU A 28 5.90 0.55 -21.82
CA GLU A 28 7.00 -0.01 -21.05
C GLU A 28 8.24 0.90 -21.02
N HIS A 29 8.63 1.48 -22.16
CA HIS A 29 9.80 2.38 -22.21
C HIS A 29 9.61 3.68 -21.41
N ALA A 30 8.37 4.14 -21.20
CA ALA A 30 8.09 5.28 -20.33
C ALA A 30 8.29 4.90 -18.87
N TRP A 31 7.90 3.69 -18.48
CA TRP A 31 8.21 3.13 -17.17
C TRP A 31 9.71 2.95 -16.96
N ALA A 32 10.39 2.34 -17.94
CA ALA A 32 11.85 2.15 -17.87
C ALA A 32 12.59 3.48 -17.66
N ARG A 33 12.19 4.54 -18.38
CA ARG A 33 12.77 5.87 -18.20
C ARG A 33 12.51 6.43 -16.80
N ARG A 34 11.29 6.32 -16.27
CA ARG A 34 10.97 6.78 -14.90
C ARG A 34 11.80 6.04 -13.86
N LEU A 35 11.85 4.72 -13.95
CA LEU A 35 12.63 3.89 -13.04
C LEU A 35 14.13 4.22 -13.09
N GLN A 36 14.67 4.47 -14.29
CA GLN A 36 16.05 4.90 -14.44
C GLN A 36 16.33 6.21 -13.70
N LEU A 37 15.47 7.22 -13.86
CA LEU A 37 15.61 8.50 -13.16
C LEU A 37 15.51 8.33 -11.65
N LEU A 38 14.62 7.47 -11.17
CA LEU A 38 14.51 7.17 -9.73
C LEU A 38 15.78 6.50 -9.19
N LYS A 39 16.36 5.59 -9.95
CA LYS A 39 17.67 5.00 -9.61
C LYS A 39 18.78 6.04 -9.50
N GLU A 40 18.87 6.94 -10.47
CA GLU A 40 19.83 8.05 -10.47
C GLU A 40 19.67 8.98 -9.28
N MET A 41 18.43 9.14 -8.79
CA MET A 41 18.12 9.86 -7.54
C MET A 41 18.49 9.08 -6.27
N GLY A 42 18.86 7.81 -6.37
CA GLY A 42 19.18 6.96 -5.23
C GLY A 42 17.99 6.21 -4.63
N CYS A 43 16.85 6.16 -5.33
CA CYS A 43 15.70 5.36 -4.91
C CYS A 43 15.97 3.87 -5.08
N ASN A 44 15.54 3.08 -4.09
CA ASN A 44 15.58 1.62 -4.13
C ASN A 44 14.21 0.96 -3.91
N ALA A 45 13.17 1.76 -3.68
CA ALA A 45 11.83 1.26 -3.39
C ALA A 45 10.74 2.11 -4.07
N ILE A 46 9.60 1.49 -4.35
CA ILE A 46 8.43 2.15 -4.94
C ILE A 46 7.16 1.62 -4.25
N ARG A 47 6.24 2.52 -3.96
CA ARG A 47 4.87 2.18 -3.62
C ARG A 47 3.97 2.47 -4.82
N THR A 48 3.18 1.48 -5.24
CA THR A 48 2.24 1.62 -6.36
C THR A 48 0.97 2.31 -5.89
N SER A 49 0.93 3.61 -6.03
CA SER A 49 -0.17 4.45 -5.51
C SER A 49 -1.30 4.56 -6.55
N HIS A 50 -2.50 4.32 -6.25
CA HIS A 50 -3.14 3.60 -5.15
C HIS A 50 -3.96 2.49 -5.77
N ASN A 51 -3.33 1.66 -6.57
CA ASN A 51 -3.93 0.56 -7.33
C ASN A 51 -2.84 -0.37 -7.90
N PRO A 52 -3.19 -1.59 -8.28
CA PRO A 52 -2.26 -2.54 -8.88
C PRO A 52 -1.59 -1.97 -10.14
N PRO A 53 -0.27 -2.10 -10.28
CA PRO A 53 0.45 -1.61 -11.43
C PRO A 53 0.26 -2.51 -12.66
N ALA A 54 0.72 -2.05 -13.83
CA ALA A 54 0.85 -2.90 -14.99
C ALA A 54 1.87 -4.03 -14.75
N PRO A 55 1.66 -5.26 -15.26
CA PRO A 55 2.61 -6.35 -15.12
C PRO A 55 4.02 -5.99 -15.60
N GLU A 56 4.13 -5.27 -16.70
CA GLU A 56 5.41 -4.83 -17.28
C GLU A 56 6.18 -3.91 -16.35
N PHE A 57 5.49 -3.16 -15.49
CA PHE A 57 6.11 -2.34 -14.47
C PHE A 57 6.82 -3.21 -13.41
N LEU A 58 6.19 -4.28 -12.96
CA LEU A 58 6.80 -5.22 -12.00
C LEU A 58 7.96 -5.98 -12.63
N ASP A 59 7.84 -6.41 -13.89
CA ASP A 59 8.95 -6.99 -14.66
C ASP A 59 10.17 -6.08 -14.71
N LEU A 60 9.96 -4.78 -14.90
CA LEU A 60 11.03 -3.78 -14.87
C LEU A 60 11.61 -3.61 -13.47
N CYS A 61 10.76 -3.60 -12.42
CA CYS A 61 11.22 -3.53 -11.03
C CYS A 61 12.09 -4.73 -10.67
N ASP A 62 11.71 -5.94 -11.09
CA ASP A 62 12.52 -7.15 -10.92
C ASP A 62 13.90 -7.02 -11.59
N LYS A 63 13.91 -6.62 -12.86
CA LYS A 63 15.14 -6.45 -13.65
C LYS A 63 16.06 -5.37 -13.11
N MET A 64 15.48 -4.27 -12.63
CA MET A 64 16.22 -3.10 -12.16
C MET A 64 16.54 -3.14 -10.66
N GLY A 65 16.02 -4.11 -9.92
CA GLY A 65 16.28 -4.30 -8.49
C GLY A 65 15.64 -3.23 -7.62
N PHE A 66 14.37 -2.90 -7.86
CA PHE A 66 13.53 -2.13 -6.95
C PHE A 66 12.80 -3.03 -5.97
N LEU A 67 12.58 -2.55 -4.75
CA LEU A 67 11.65 -3.13 -3.80
C LEU A 67 10.28 -2.49 -4.00
N VAL A 68 9.22 -3.27 -4.05
CA VAL A 68 7.87 -2.77 -4.31
C VAL A 68 6.96 -3.05 -3.13
N MET A 69 6.28 -2.01 -2.69
CA MET A 69 5.07 -2.10 -1.89
C MET A 69 3.89 -2.04 -2.87
N ASP A 70 3.27 -3.19 -3.10
CA ASP A 70 2.19 -3.33 -4.07
C ASP A 70 0.84 -3.08 -3.40
N GLU A 71 0.12 -2.05 -3.89
CA GLU A 71 -1.09 -1.54 -3.26
C GLU A 71 -2.32 -1.82 -4.10
N ILE A 72 -3.39 -2.34 -3.44
CA ILE A 72 -4.60 -2.77 -4.13
C ILE A 72 -5.66 -1.67 -4.25
N PHE A 73 -5.97 -0.95 -3.15
CA PHE A 73 -7.12 -0.06 -3.11
C PHE A 73 -6.78 1.35 -2.64
N ASP A 74 -7.41 2.37 -3.22
CA ASP A 74 -7.43 3.73 -2.67
C ASP A 74 -8.60 3.95 -1.70
N GLU A 75 -9.65 3.15 -1.80
CA GLU A 75 -10.91 3.32 -1.06
C GLU A 75 -11.54 1.95 -0.78
N TRP A 76 -12.23 1.81 0.38
CA TRP A 76 -12.96 0.59 0.72
C TRP A 76 -14.47 0.84 0.75
N VAL A 77 -15.13 0.54 1.89
CA VAL A 77 -16.58 0.68 2.06
C VAL A 77 -16.98 2.14 2.24
N GLU A 78 -16.25 2.86 3.06
CA GLU A 78 -16.54 4.26 3.33
C GLU A 78 -16.02 5.16 2.21
N LYS A 79 -16.88 6.07 1.77
CA LYS A 79 -16.60 7.01 0.68
C LYS A 79 -15.48 7.98 1.05
N LYS A 80 -14.48 8.09 0.20
CA LYS A 80 -13.36 9.01 0.35
C LYS A 80 -13.70 10.40 -0.21
N GLY A 81 -13.87 11.37 0.69
CA GLY A 81 -14.15 12.75 0.30
C GLY A 81 -15.50 12.97 -0.39
N GLN A 82 -15.52 13.87 -1.36
CA GLN A 82 -16.73 14.24 -2.12
C GLN A 82 -16.88 13.48 -3.45
N VAL A 83 -15.98 12.58 -3.76
CA VAL A 83 -15.97 11.86 -5.04
C VAL A 83 -17.13 10.86 -5.10
N GLY A 84 -17.99 10.99 -6.11
CA GLY A 84 -19.18 10.15 -6.27
C GLY A 84 -18.95 8.84 -7.03
N PHE A 85 -17.75 8.62 -7.57
CA PHE A 85 -17.41 7.50 -8.46
C PHE A 85 -16.17 6.75 -7.97
N GLY A 86 -16.01 6.59 -6.65
CA GLY A 86 -14.92 5.83 -6.05
C GLY A 86 -15.18 4.33 -6.03
N TYR A 87 -14.17 3.57 -5.61
CA TYR A 87 -14.25 2.11 -5.53
C TYR A 87 -15.25 1.61 -4.46
N HIS A 88 -15.63 2.46 -3.49
CA HIS A 88 -16.65 2.15 -2.48
C HIS A 88 -17.96 1.62 -3.09
N ILE A 89 -18.31 2.04 -4.33
CA ILE A 89 -19.51 1.58 -5.03
C ILE A 89 -19.43 0.08 -5.35
N TYR A 90 -18.24 -0.43 -5.54
CA TYR A 90 -17.97 -1.80 -6.01
C TYR A 90 -17.35 -2.68 -4.93
N PHE A 91 -16.86 -2.09 -3.84
CA PHE A 91 -16.03 -2.77 -2.85
C PHE A 91 -16.69 -4.04 -2.31
N GLU A 92 -17.91 -3.99 -1.84
CA GLU A 92 -18.58 -5.16 -1.24
C GLU A 92 -18.70 -6.34 -2.19
N GLU A 93 -18.94 -6.08 -3.47
CA GLU A 93 -19.11 -7.12 -4.49
C GLU A 93 -17.76 -7.64 -5.00
N TRP A 94 -16.77 -6.75 -5.18
CA TRP A 94 -15.57 -7.05 -5.98
C TRP A 94 -14.27 -7.16 -5.19
N TRP A 95 -14.18 -6.66 -3.95
CA TRP A 95 -12.91 -6.59 -3.22
C TRP A 95 -12.14 -7.91 -3.21
N LYS A 96 -12.85 -9.02 -3.03
CA LYS A 96 -12.19 -10.33 -2.90
C LYS A 96 -11.65 -10.84 -4.22
N SER A 97 -12.42 -10.71 -5.30
CA SER A 97 -12.00 -11.15 -6.64
C SER A 97 -10.82 -10.30 -7.13
N ASP A 98 -10.85 -9.01 -6.89
CA ASP A 98 -9.80 -8.08 -7.31
C ASP A 98 -8.53 -8.30 -6.51
N LEU A 99 -8.65 -8.48 -5.18
CA LEU A 99 -7.51 -8.80 -4.31
C LEU A 99 -6.85 -10.13 -4.72
N LEU A 100 -7.64 -11.18 -4.94
CA LEU A 100 -7.11 -12.47 -5.39
C LEU A 100 -6.43 -12.36 -6.76
N SER A 101 -7.01 -11.59 -7.67
CA SER A 101 -6.45 -11.37 -9.00
C SER A 101 -5.09 -10.70 -8.93
N MET A 102 -4.94 -9.65 -8.09
CA MET A 102 -3.65 -8.99 -7.88
C MET A 102 -2.64 -9.95 -7.25
N ILE A 103 -2.97 -10.60 -6.13
CA ILE A 103 -2.02 -11.50 -5.45
C ILE A 103 -1.55 -12.62 -6.38
N HIS A 104 -2.46 -13.27 -7.09
CA HIS A 104 -2.13 -14.39 -7.98
C HIS A 104 -1.27 -13.95 -9.17
N ARG A 105 -1.46 -12.73 -9.65
CA ARG A 105 -0.66 -12.15 -10.71
C ARG A 105 0.75 -11.80 -10.21
N ASP A 106 0.85 -11.16 -9.03
CA ASP A 106 2.04 -10.41 -8.63
C ASP A 106 2.92 -11.11 -7.58
N ARG A 107 2.41 -12.12 -6.86
CA ARG A 107 3.16 -12.82 -5.79
C ARG A 107 4.45 -13.49 -6.23
N ASN A 108 4.64 -13.75 -7.52
CA ASN A 108 5.87 -14.35 -8.05
C ASN A 108 6.93 -13.31 -8.46
N HIS A 109 6.64 -12.02 -8.34
CA HIS A 109 7.64 -10.97 -8.56
C HIS A 109 8.55 -10.84 -7.34
N PRO A 110 9.87 -11.06 -7.47
CA PRO A 110 10.80 -10.90 -6.34
C PRO A 110 10.94 -9.45 -5.87
N SER A 111 10.57 -8.48 -6.69
CA SER A 111 10.53 -7.07 -6.32
C SER A 111 9.44 -6.77 -5.29
N VAL A 112 8.30 -7.45 -5.33
CA VAL A 112 7.19 -7.25 -4.38
C VAL A 112 7.61 -7.79 -3.03
N VAL A 113 7.70 -6.92 -2.03
CA VAL A 113 8.17 -7.28 -0.67
C VAL A 113 7.18 -6.95 0.43
N ILE A 114 6.18 -6.12 0.14
CA ILE A 114 5.10 -5.72 1.06
C ILE A 114 3.81 -5.63 0.26
N TRP A 115 2.72 -6.14 0.82
CA TRP A 115 1.37 -5.89 0.34
C TRP A 115 0.76 -4.70 1.05
N SER A 116 0.12 -3.79 0.32
CA SER A 116 -0.63 -2.67 0.90
C SER A 116 -2.12 -2.83 0.61
N ALA A 117 -2.90 -2.92 1.68
CA ALA A 117 -4.33 -3.15 1.60
C ALA A 117 -5.13 -1.90 1.22
N GLY A 118 -4.54 -0.70 1.39
CA GLY A 118 -5.23 0.54 1.06
C GLY A 118 -4.49 1.82 1.40
N ASN A 119 -5.06 2.93 0.97
CA ASN A 119 -4.54 4.27 1.19
C ASN A 119 -5.55 5.16 1.88
N GLU A 120 -5.23 5.66 3.07
CA GLU A 120 -5.99 6.71 3.76
C GLU A 120 -7.50 6.46 3.77
N VAL A 121 -7.90 5.20 3.90
CA VAL A 121 -9.30 4.80 3.85
C VAL A 121 -10.06 5.41 5.03
N PRO A 122 -11.26 6.00 4.81
CA PRO A 122 -12.06 6.51 5.93
C PRO A 122 -12.48 5.43 6.93
N ASP A 123 -12.51 4.19 6.48
CA ASP A 123 -12.81 3.00 7.29
C ASP A 123 -11.94 2.86 8.55
N GLN A 124 -10.74 3.43 8.57
CA GLN A 124 -9.82 3.35 9.72
C GLN A 124 -10.37 3.97 11.01
N VAL A 125 -11.39 4.81 10.95
CA VAL A 125 -11.98 5.49 12.11
C VAL A 125 -13.43 5.06 12.41
N VAL A 126 -13.96 4.08 11.68
CA VAL A 126 -15.30 3.51 11.94
C VAL A 126 -15.18 2.09 12.51
N GLU A 127 -16.16 1.67 13.32
CA GLU A 127 -16.11 0.35 13.98
C GLU A 127 -15.99 -0.82 13.01
N THR A 128 -16.69 -0.74 11.88
CA THR A 128 -16.69 -1.79 10.84
C THR A 128 -15.36 -1.90 10.10
N GLY A 129 -14.54 -0.86 10.11
CA GLY A 129 -13.29 -0.83 9.39
C GLY A 129 -12.28 -1.88 9.85
N SER A 130 -12.23 -2.17 11.14
CA SER A 130 -11.38 -3.25 11.68
C SER A 130 -11.76 -4.63 11.13
N GLU A 131 -13.05 -4.87 10.88
CA GLU A 131 -13.48 -6.14 10.27
C GLU A 131 -13.06 -6.23 8.81
N VAL A 132 -13.16 -5.11 8.07
CA VAL A 132 -12.68 -5.04 6.67
C VAL A 132 -11.17 -5.27 6.62
N MET A 133 -10.39 -4.57 7.45
CA MET A 133 -8.93 -4.75 7.50
C MET A 133 -8.56 -6.21 7.81
N ARG A 134 -9.24 -6.84 8.77
CA ARG A 134 -9.00 -8.25 9.11
C ARG A 134 -9.26 -9.17 7.92
N LYS A 135 -10.38 -9.00 7.21
CA LYS A 135 -10.71 -9.82 6.02
C LYS A 135 -9.66 -9.67 4.92
N LEU A 136 -9.16 -8.46 4.70
CA LEU A 136 -8.11 -8.20 3.73
C LEU A 136 -6.78 -8.85 4.16
N ALA A 137 -6.33 -8.62 5.39
CA ALA A 137 -5.10 -9.19 5.93
C ALA A 137 -5.13 -10.73 5.92
N GLU A 138 -6.21 -11.35 6.40
CA GLU A 138 -6.38 -12.80 6.36
C GLU A 138 -6.35 -13.37 4.94
N THR A 139 -6.89 -12.63 3.96
CA THR A 139 -6.87 -13.04 2.55
C THR A 139 -5.44 -12.95 2.00
N PHE A 140 -4.72 -11.87 2.27
CA PHE A 140 -3.30 -11.75 1.90
C PHE A 140 -2.48 -12.89 2.49
N HIS A 141 -2.54 -13.11 3.80
CA HIS A 141 -1.77 -14.16 4.48
C HIS A 141 -2.11 -15.58 4.00
N LYS A 142 -3.37 -15.82 3.65
CA LYS A 142 -3.79 -17.10 3.11
C LYS A 142 -3.19 -17.39 1.74
N GLU A 143 -3.15 -16.38 0.88
CA GLU A 143 -2.70 -16.52 -0.51
C GLU A 143 -1.20 -16.31 -0.70
N ASP A 144 -0.59 -15.52 0.18
CA ASP A 144 0.85 -15.30 0.28
C ASP A 144 1.31 -15.09 1.73
N PRO A 145 1.67 -16.14 2.45
CA PRO A 145 2.12 -16.05 3.84
C PRO A 145 3.56 -15.52 3.97
N THR A 146 4.22 -15.15 2.88
CA THR A 146 5.65 -14.80 2.86
C THR A 146 5.90 -13.31 3.00
N ARG A 147 4.91 -12.47 2.76
CA ARG A 147 5.03 -11.01 2.76
C ARG A 147 4.13 -10.37 3.80
N PRO A 148 4.63 -9.34 4.49
CA PRO A 148 3.81 -8.58 5.44
C PRO A 148 2.77 -7.72 4.72
N VAL A 149 1.70 -7.44 5.47
CA VAL A 149 0.58 -6.60 5.03
C VAL A 149 0.61 -5.27 5.78
N THR A 150 0.44 -4.18 5.07
CA THR A 150 0.32 -2.82 5.58
C THR A 150 -0.92 -2.11 5.04
N GLN A 151 -1.17 -0.94 5.57
CA GLN A 151 -2.10 0.06 5.03
C GLN A 151 -1.52 1.45 5.33
N ALA A 152 -1.71 2.41 4.46
CA ALA A 152 -1.25 3.77 4.67
C ALA A 152 -2.26 4.57 5.50
N ASN A 153 -1.93 4.84 6.77
CA ASN A 153 -2.81 5.48 7.73
C ASN A 153 -2.53 6.99 7.83
N ASP A 154 -3.59 7.79 7.76
CA ASP A 154 -3.52 9.26 7.91
C ASP A 154 -4.32 9.79 9.10
N ARG A 155 -5.03 8.92 9.85
CA ARG A 155 -5.92 9.24 10.97
C ARG A 155 -5.36 8.85 12.33
N ILE A 156 -4.06 8.99 12.52
CA ILE A 156 -3.37 8.59 13.77
C ILE A 156 -3.35 9.74 14.79
N ALA A 157 -3.88 10.88 14.43
CA ALA A 157 -3.98 12.02 15.34
C ALA A 157 -4.89 11.71 16.53
N ALA A 158 -4.51 12.19 17.70
CA ALA A 158 -5.34 12.04 18.88
C ALA A 158 -6.71 12.64 18.65
N GLY A 159 -7.72 11.94 19.03
CA GLY A 159 -9.12 12.31 18.84
C GLY A 159 -9.79 11.59 17.69
N ASP A 160 -9.07 10.79 16.92
CA ASP A 160 -9.67 9.98 15.85
C ASP A 160 -10.49 8.78 16.40
N GLY A 161 -10.61 8.71 17.71
CA GLY A 161 -11.51 7.81 18.37
C GLY A 161 -10.94 6.43 18.73
N PRO A 162 -11.69 5.62 19.46
CA PRO A 162 -11.24 4.31 19.96
C PRO A 162 -11.09 3.25 18.87
N ALA A 163 -11.63 3.47 17.68
CA ALA A 163 -11.60 2.49 16.59
C ALA A 163 -10.22 2.35 15.94
N ILE A 164 -9.39 3.41 15.99
CA ILE A 164 -8.12 3.42 15.25
C ILE A 164 -7.09 2.41 15.78
N LEU A 165 -6.94 2.26 17.09
CA LEU A 165 -5.94 1.36 17.65
C LEU A 165 -6.19 -0.11 17.29
N PRO A 166 -7.40 -0.67 17.44
CA PRO A 166 -7.70 -2.02 16.96
C PRO A 166 -7.45 -2.19 15.46
N PHE A 167 -7.73 -1.17 14.66
CA PHE A 167 -7.49 -1.18 13.22
C PHE A 167 -5.99 -1.27 12.90
N LEU A 168 -5.15 -0.47 13.55
CA LEU A 168 -3.70 -0.47 13.34
C LEU A 168 -3.06 -1.81 13.74
N GLN A 169 -3.55 -2.44 14.82
CA GLN A 169 -3.04 -3.72 15.32
C GLN A 169 -3.32 -4.92 14.40
N LEU A 170 -4.13 -4.75 13.36
CA LEU A 170 -4.39 -5.79 12.35
C LEU A 170 -3.38 -5.79 11.20
N GLN A 171 -2.46 -4.83 11.19
CA GLN A 171 -1.41 -4.70 10.20
C GLN A 171 -0.12 -5.33 10.71
N ASP A 172 0.63 -6.03 9.86
CA ASP A 172 1.96 -6.55 10.22
C ASP A 172 2.97 -5.41 10.31
N ILE A 173 2.80 -4.39 9.48
CA ILE A 173 3.59 -3.16 9.47
C ILE A 173 2.62 -1.99 9.43
N VAL A 174 2.70 -1.09 10.40
CA VAL A 174 1.85 0.12 10.40
C VAL A 174 2.47 1.17 9.50
N GLY A 175 1.80 1.45 8.38
CA GLY A 175 2.16 2.53 7.48
C GLY A 175 1.63 3.88 7.96
N TYR A 176 2.47 4.90 7.97
CA TYR A 176 2.09 6.25 8.39
C TYR A 176 2.25 7.25 7.25
N ASN A 177 1.15 7.92 6.87
CA ASN A 177 1.19 9.05 5.96
C ASN A 177 1.34 10.37 6.72
N TYR A 178 2.03 11.34 6.11
CA TYR A 178 2.19 12.70 6.66
C TYR A 178 2.84 12.76 8.05
N VAL A 179 3.84 11.95 8.30
CA VAL A 179 4.52 11.81 9.61
C VAL A 179 5.05 13.15 10.13
N ASP A 180 5.44 14.05 9.24
CA ASP A 180 5.87 15.41 9.57
C ASP A 180 4.81 16.25 10.28
N ARG A 181 3.53 15.97 10.04
CA ARG A 181 2.40 16.64 10.70
C ARG A 181 2.16 16.14 12.13
N TRP A 182 2.80 15.03 12.52
CA TRP A 182 2.52 14.30 13.75
C TRP A 182 3.69 14.34 14.76
N ASN A 183 4.66 15.22 14.57
CA ASN A 183 5.86 15.32 15.40
C ASN A 183 5.60 15.47 16.91
N GLU A 184 4.45 16.00 17.31
CA GLU A 184 4.06 16.19 18.71
C GLU A 184 3.52 14.88 19.37
N ARG A 185 3.41 13.79 18.63
CA ARG A 185 2.73 12.57 19.08
C ARG A 185 3.54 11.28 18.85
N ARG A 186 4.83 11.39 18.86
CA ARG A 186 5.76 10.25 18.73
C ARG A 186 5.45 9.11 19.72
N GLU A 187 4.95 9.43 20.91
CA GLU A 187 4.63 8.43 21.93
C GLU A 187 3.50 7.48 21.51
N LEU A 188 2.54 7.95 20.73
CA LEU A 188 1.46 7.10 20.18
C LEU A 188 1.99 6.09 19.15
N TYR A 189 2.93 6.49 18.31
CA TYR A 189 3.57 5.59 17.33
C TYR A 189 4.31 4.45 18.01
N TYR A 190 5.07 4.75 19.07
CA TYR A 190 5.82 3.74 19.83
C TYR A 190 4.94 2.78 20.62
N SER A 191 3.69 3.13 20.92
CA SER A 191 2.76 2.23 21.62
C SER A 191 2.15 1.16 20.70
N VAL A 192 2.10 1.42 19.40
CA VAL A 192 1.58 0.48 18.38
C VAL A 192 2.68 -0.46 17.89
N ASP A 193 3.91 0.03 17.75
CA ASP A 193 5.06 -0.73 17.23
C ASP A 193 5.70 -1.72 18.25
N ARG A 194 5.12 -1.94 19.41
CA ARG A 194 5.68 -2.77 20.48
C ARG A 194 5.13 -4.20 20.56
N HIS A 195 4.61 -4.72 19.47
CA HIS A 195 4.14 -6.12 19.46
C HIS A 195 4.82 -6.97 18.41
#